data_87d00a9be7b23723fe93e55353027ae6
#
_entry.id   87d00a9be7b23723fe93e55353027ae6
#
_cell.length_a   1.000
_cell.length_b   1.000
_cell.length_c   1.000
_cell.angle_alpha   90.00
_cell.angle_beta   90.00
_cell.angle_gamma   90.00
#
_symmetry.space_group_name_H-M   'P 1'
#
loop_
_entity.id
_entity.type
_entity.pdbx_description
1 polymer ?
#
loop_
_entity_poly.entity_id
_entity_poly.type
_entity_poly.pdbx_seq_one_letter_code
_entity_poly.pdbx_strand_id
1 'polypeptide(L)' 'MSILAFTIIAIIVNFIIGFIVAWISKNGCVAIGATIIADMILFTLYVFL' A
#
# COMPACT_ATOMS: atom_id res chain seq x y z
N MET A 1 -11.77 14.22 -1.48
CA MET A 1 -11.72 12.84 -2.03
C MET A 1 -12.67 11.96 -1.25
N SER A 2 -13.48 11.17 -1.93
CA SER A 2 -14.41 10.26 -1.25
C SER A 2 -13.64 9.06 -0.67
N ILE A 3 -14.20 8.48 0.40
CA ILE A 3 -13.59 7.31 1.02
C ILE A 3 -13.55 6.11 0.05
N LEU A 4 -14.53 6.02 -0.84
CA LEU A 4 -14.58 4.97 -1.85
C LEU A 4 -13.41 5.11 -2.83
N ALA A 5 -13.18 6.32 -3.34
CA ALA A 5 -12.07 6.58 -4.26
C ALA A 5 -10.72 6.30 -3.57
N PHE A 6 -10.57 6.74 -2.33
CA PHE A 6 -9.36 6.49 -1.55
C PHE A 6 -9.10 4.99 -1.37
N THR A 7 -10.15 4.23 -1.06
CA THR A 7 -10.04 2.78 -0.87
C THR A 7 -9.58 2.09 -2.15
N ILE A 8 -10.15 2.47 -3.29
CA ILE A 8 -9.77 1.89 -4.59
C ILE A 8 -8.30 2.18 -4.89
N ILE A 9 -7.88 3.43 -4.70
CA ILE A 9 -6.49 3.82 -4.92
C ILE A 9 -5.56 3.04 -3.99
N ALA A 10 -5.92 2.89 -2.73
CA ALA A 10 -5.12 2.14 -1.76
C ALA A 10 -4.95 0.68 -2.17
N ILE A 11 -6.01 0.04 -2.64
CA ILE A 11 -5.94 -1.35 -3.10
C ILE A 11 -4.99 -1.48 -4.29
N ILE A 12 -5.09 -0.59 -5.26
CA ILE A 12 -4.24 -0.61 -6.45
C ILE A 12 -2.78 -0.41 -6.05
N VAL A 13 -2.50 0.58 -5.21
CA VAL A 13 -1.13 0.87 -4.75
C VAL A 13 -0.56 -0.32 -3.99
N ASN A 14 -1.36 -0.96 -3.13
CA ASN A 14 -0.91 -2.13 -2.38
C ASN A 14 -0.53 -3.29 -3.31
N PHE A 15 -1.35 -3.55 -4.34
CA PHE A 15 -1.03 -4.60 -5.31
C PHE A 15 0.28 -4.32 -6.03
N ILE A 16 0.48 -3.08 -6.48
CA ILE A 16 1.68 -2.69 -7.20
C ILE A 16 2.92 -2.84 -6.30
N ILE A 17 2.86 -2.27 -5.11
CA ILE A 17 3.99 -2.31 -4.17
C ILE A 17 4.31 -3.75 -3.76
N GLY A 18 3.29 -4.53 -3.39
CA GLY A 18 3.47 -5.90 -2.99
C GLY A 18 4.10 -6.74 -4.09
N PHE A 19 3.62 -6.58 -5.33
CA PHE A 19 4.14 -7.33 -6.47
C PHE A 19 5.60 -6.97 -6.74
N ILE A 20 5.92 -5.69 -6.79
CA ILE A 20 7.28 -5.23 -7.08
C ILE A 20 8.25 -5.67 -6.00
N VAL A 21 7.90 -5.47 -4.73
CA VAL A 21 8.77 -5.82 -3.61
C VAL A 21 8.96 -7.33 -3.52
N ALA A 22 7.91 -8.12 -3.73
CA ALA A 22 8.02 -9.57 -3.75
C ALA A 22 8.93 -10.05 -4.87
N TRP A 23 8.84 -9.41 -6.03
CA TRP A 23 9.70 -9.75 -7.16
C TRP A 23 11.17 -9.44 -6.87
N ILE A 24 11.45 -8.23 -6.40
CA ILE A 24 12.82 -7.77 -6.17
C ILE A 24 13.47 -8.52 -5.01
N SER A 25 12.77 -8.60 -3.88
CA SER A 25 13.31 -9.23 -2.66
C SER A 25 13.20 -10.74 -2.68
N LYS A 26 12.29 -11.29 -3.49
CA LYS A 26 11.94 -12.72 -3.52
C LYS A 26 11.57 -13.23 -2.12
N ASN A 27 10.98 -12.36 -1.30
CA ASN A 27 10.62 -12.68 0.07
C ASN A 27 9.23 -12.11 0.36
N GLY A 28 8.26 -13.00 0.59
CA GLY A 28 6.88 -12.58 0.85
C GLY A 28 6.71 -11.77 2.13
N CYS A 29 7.52 -12.07 3.16
CA CYS A 29 7.46 -11.30 4.41
C CYS A 29 7.84 -9.84 4.20
N VAL A 30 8.86 -9.58 3.38
CA VAL A 30 9.27 -8.22 3.05
C VAL A 30 8.18 -7.50 2.28
N ALA A 31 7.53 -8.19 1.35
CA ALA A 31 6.43 -7.62 0.58
C ALA A 31 5.26 -7.24 1.49
N ILE A 32 4.90 -8.11 2.44
CA ILE A 32 3.83 -7.83 3.40
C ILE A 32 4.19 -6.62 4.27
N GLY A 33 5.41 -6.55 4.77
CA GLY A 33 5.88 -5.41 5.56
C GLY A 33 5.84 -4.10 4.77
N ALA A 34 6.25 -4.13 3.51
CA ALA A 34 6.22 -2.96 2.65
C ALA A 34 4.79 -2.47 2.41
N THR A 35 3.83 -3.37 2.19
CA THR A 35 2.44 -2.98 2.00
C THR A 35 1.84 -2.39 3.27
N ILE A 36 2.19 -2.93 4.44
CA ILE A 36 1.73 -2.39 5.72
C ILE A 36 2.25 -0.97 5.91
N ILE A 37 3.52 -0.73 5.63
CA ILE A 37 4.11 0.62 5.74
C ILE A 37 3.41 1.58 4.78
N ALA A 38 3.19 1.16 3.54
CA ALA A 38 2.48 1.99 2.55
C ALA A 38 1.07 2.34 3.02
N ASP A 39 0.36 1.39 3.62
CA ASP A 39 -0.98 1.63 4.15
C ASP A 39 -0.96 2.64 5.29
N MET A 40 0.03 2.56 6.17
CA MET A 40 0.18 3.52 7.26
C MET A 40 0.39 4.94 6.72
N ILE A 41 1.24 5.09 5.71
CA ILE A 41 1.50 6.39 5.08
C ILE A 41 0.22 6.92 4.44
N LEU A 42 -0.48 6.09 3.68
CA LEU A 42 -1.72 6.48 3.01
C LEU A 42 -2.80 6.88 4.02
N PHE A 43 -2.94 6.11 5.11
CA PHE A 43 -3.91 6.43 6.16
C PHE A 43 -3.58 7.76 6.82
N THR A 44 -2.32 8.01 7.10
CA THR A 44 -1.87 9.29 7.69
C THR A 44 -2.22 10.45 6.76
N LEU A 45 -1.94 10.33 5.47
CA LEU A 45 -2.28 11.35 4.50
C LEU A 45 -3.78 11.59 4.44
N TYR A 46 -4.58 10.53 4.48
CA TYR A 46 -6.04 10.65 4.46
C TYR A 46 -6.56 11.42 5.67
N VAL A 47 -6.03 11.14 6.86
CA VAL A 47 -6.45 11.79 8.09
C VAL A 47 -6.06 13.27 8.09
N PHE A 48 -4.89 13.61 7.56
CA PHE A 48 -4.39 14.99 7.56
C PHE A 48 -4.93 15.82 6.40
N LEU A 49 -5.48 15.21 5.39
CA LEU A 49 -6.14 15.91 4.29
C LEU A 49 -7.64 16.00 4.53
#